data_4ac0d0c19d1cc03d892080259a9f1393
#
_entry.id   4ac0d0c19d1cc03d892080259a9f1393
#
_cell.length_a   1.000
_cell.length_b   1.000
_cell.length_c   1.000
_cell.angle_alpha   90.00
_cell.angle_beta   90.00
_cell.angle_gamma   90.00
#
_symmetry.space_group_name_H-M   'P 1'
#
loop_
_entity.id
_entity.type
_entity.pdbx_description
1 polymer ?
#
loop_
_entity_poly.entity_id
_entity_poly.type
_entity_poly.pdbx_seq_one_letter_code
_entity_poly.pdbx_strand_id
1 'polypeptide(L)'
;MDVSVIIVNYNTQGLTSDCIESIIAQTSAVEYEIILVDNASTDGSKEVFAQDKRIKYIYSDQNLGFGRANNLGIREAKGRYLFFLNSDTILLNNAVKLFFDFCEKNPDRKIGAVGAVLKDQNQKNIHSYGRFITPGAVSYTHLRAHETK
;
A
#
# COMPACT_ATOMS: atom_id res chain seq x y z
N MET A 1 -6.18 8.83 -15.42
CA MET A 1 -5.65 8.38 -14.10
C MET A 1 -4.73 7.22 -14.34
N ASP A 2 -3.45 7.38 -13.98
CA ASP A 2 -2.43 6.37 -14.24
C ASP A 2 -2.34 5.34 -13.11
N VAL A 3 -2.36 5.83 -11.86
CA VAL A 3 -2.14 4.97 -10.68
C VAL A 3 -3.18 5.25 -9.60
N SER A 4 -3.73 4.18 -9.01
CA SER A 4 -4.47 4.25 -7.75
C SER A 4 -3.59 3.68 -6.63
N VAL A 5 -3.23 4.54 -5.68
CA VAL A 5 -2.51 4.13 -4.47
C VAL A 5 -3.54 3.69 -3.45
N ILE A 6 -3.48 2.44 -3.01
CA ILE A 6 -4.43 1.83 -2.07
C ILE A 6 -3.72 1.59 -0.75
N ILE A 7 -4.27 2.17 0.32
CA ILE A 7 -3.77 2.07 1.69
C ILE A 7 -4.87 1.49 2.57
N VAL A 8 -4.54 0.52 3.41
CA VAL A 8 -5.44 0.00 4.44
C VAL A 8 -4.96 0.48 5.79
N ASN A 9 -5.83 1.20 6.50
CA ASN A 9 -5.60 1.67 7.86
C ASN A 9 -6.38 0.80 8.86
N TYR A 10 -5.73 0.44 9.96
CA TYR A 10 -6.38 -0.13 11.14
C TYR A 10 -5.65 0.30 12.40
N ASN A 11 -6.20 1.30 13.10
CA ASN A 11 -5.64 1.86 14.34
C ASN A 11 -4.17 2.33 14.20
N THR A 12 -3.85 2.99 13.08
CA THR A 12 -2.52 3.54 12.79
C THR A 12 -2.59 4.97 12.28
N GLN A 13 -3.49 5.80 12.85
CA GLN A 13 -3.78 7.15 12.38
C GLN A 13 -2.52 7.99 12.08
N GLY A 14 -1.58 8.08 13.04
CA GLY A 14 -0.36 8.87 12.88
C GLY A 14 0.52 8.37 11.74
N LEU A 15 0.80 7.06 11.70
CA LEU A 15 1.60 6.45 10.64
C LEU A 15 0.95 6.61 9.27
N THR A 16 -0.38 6.45 9.20
CA THR A 16 -1.15 6.63 7.97
C THR A 16 -1.10 8.08 7.48
N SER A 17 -1.14 9.05 8.39
CA SER A 17 -0.97 10.47 8.04
C SER A 17 0.40 10.72 7.42
N ASP A 18 1.47 10.25 8.05
CA ASP A 18 2.84 10.39 7.54
C ASP A 18 3.02 9.70 6.18
N CYS A 19 2.41 8.52 6.01
CA CYS A 19 2.39 7.80 4.75
C CYS A 19 1.76 8.65 3.63
N ILE A 20 0.56 9.20 3.86
CA ILE A 20 -0.17 10.04 2.89
C ILE A 20 0.66 11.30 2.55
N GLU A 21 1.19 12.00 3.55
CA GLU A 21 2.03 13.17 3.31
C GLU A 21 3.27 12.83 2.47
N SER A 22 3.90 11.67 2.72
CA SER A 22 5.05 11.23 1.93
C SER A 22 4.69 10.97 0.46
N ILE A 23 3.50 10.39 0.19
CA ILE A 23 3.03 10.18 -1.18
C ILE A 23 2.85 11.52 -1.88
N ILE A 24 2.18 12.47 -1.24
CA ILE A 24 1.92 13.79 -1.81
C ILE A 24 3.21 14.56 -2.07
N ALA A 25 4.15 14.52 -1.12
CA ALA A 25 5.42 15.21 -1.22
C ALA A 25 6.35 14.64 -2.30
N GLN A 26 6.36 13.32 -2.48
CA GLN A 26 7.31 12.62 -3.35
C GLN A 26 6.76 12.32 -4.75
N THR A 27 5.44 12.34 -4.94
CA THR A 27 4.86 11.95 -6.23
C THR A 27 4.62 13.14 -7.14
N SER A 28 5.21 13.09 -8.33
CA SER A 28 5.05 14.13 -9.36
C SER A 28 5.15 13.52 -10.76
N ALA A 29 4.67 14.25 -11.78
CA ALA A 29 4.72 13.88 -13.19
C ALA A 29 4.07 12.52 -13.53
N VAL A 30 3.03 12.14 -12.78
CA VAL A 30 2.14 10.99 -13.00
C VAL A 30 0.77 11.36 -12.43
N GLU A 31 -0.31 10.97 -13.09
CA GLU A 31 -1.66 11.17 -12.55
C GLU A 31 -2.00 10.05 -11.56
N TYR A 32 -2.28 10.42 -10.32
CA TYR A 32 -2.60 9.44 -9.28
C TYR A 32 -3.75 9.87 -8.38
N GLU A 33 -4.34 8.90 -7.73
CA GLU A 33 -5.27 9.08 -6.62
C GLU A 33 -4.81 8.27 -5.40
N ILE A 34 -5.21 8.70 -4.22
CA ILE A 34 -4.99 7.96 -2.98
C ILE A 34 -6.34 7.47 -2.48
N ILE A 35 -6.46 6.17 -2.27
CA ILE A 35 -7.64 5.51 -1.72
C ILE A 35 -7.26 4.95 -0.37
N LEU A 36 -7.82 5.51 0.70
CA LEU A 36 -7.64 5.05 2.07
C LEU A 36 -8.84 4.23 2.50
N VAL A 37 -8.63 2.97 2.80
CA VAL A 37 -9.64 2.10 3.40
C VAL A 37 -9.38 2.00 4.89
N ASP A 38 -10.27 2.58 5.68
CA ASP A 38 -10.26 2.47 7.12
C ASP A 38 -11.04 1.21 7.54
N ASN A 39 -10.33 0.25 8.09
CA ASN A 39 -10.80 -1.09 8.38
C ASN A 39 -11.35 -1.23 9.80
N ALA A 40 -12.29 -0.33 10.17
CA ALA A 40 -12.91 -0.22 11.49
C ALA A 40 -11.95 0.30 12.59
N SER A 41 -11.21 1.36 12.32
CA SER A 41 -10.36 2.01 13.33
C SER A 41 -11.19 2.70 14.42
N THR A 42 -10.61 2.77 15.62
CA THR A 42 -11.19 3.40 16.82
C THR A 42 -10.26 4.46 17.44
N ASP A 43 -9.18 4.81 16.74
CA ASP A 43 -8.11 5.70 17.20
C ASP A 43 -8.28 7.17 16.74
N GLY A 44 -9.47 7.56 16.26
CA GLY A 44 -9.71 8.88 15.69
C GLY A 44 -9.40 9.02 14.20
N SER A 45 -9.01 7.92 13.54
CA SER A 45 -8.74 7.89 12.11
C SER A 45 -9.89 8.42 11.27
N LYS A 46 -11.13 8.05 11.62
CA LYS A 46 -12.33 8.43 10.87
C LYS A 46 -12.52 9.94 10.85
N GLU A 47 -12.38 10.61 12.00
CA GLU A 47 -12.56 12.04 12.16
C GLU A 47 -11.53 12.83 11.34
N VAL A 48 -10.31 12.32 11.24
CA VAL A 48 -9.21 12.96 10.50
C VAL A 48 -9.35 12.73 9.01
N PHE A 49 -9.46 11.47 8.60
CA PHE A 49 -9.36 11.13 7.18
C PHE A 49 -10.65 11.37 6.38
N ALA A 50 -11.82 11.33 7.03
CA ALA A 50 -13.08 11.65 6.34
C ALA A 50 -13.16 13.11 5.86
N GLN A 51 -12.35 14.01 6.42
CA GLN A 51 -12.32 15.43 6.06
C GLN A 51 -11.20 15.76 5.06
N ASP A 52 -10.25 14.85 4.82
CA ASP A 52 -9.14 15.08 3.91
C ASP A 52 -9.58 14.94 2.45
N LYS A 53 -9.71 16.07 1.76
CA LYS A 53 -10.13 16.13 0.35
C LYS A 53 -9.08 15.64 -0.64
N ARG A 54 -7.86 15.37 -0.19
CA ARG A 54 -6.76 14.89 -1.04
C ARG A 54 -6.84 13.38 -1.29
N ILE A 55 -7.65 12.69 -0.50
CA ILE A 55 -7.80 11.24 -0.54
C ILE A 55 -9.27 10.84 -0.79
N LYS A 56 -9.46 9.66 -1.34
CA LYS A 56 -10.76 8.99 -1.34
C LYS A 56 -10.84 8.10 -0.11
N TYR A 57 -11.59 8.53 0.89
CA TYR A 57 -11.76 7.80 2.14
C TYR A 57 -12.92 6.81 2.06
N ILE A 58 -12.68 5.57 2.48
CA ILE A 58 -13.66 4.48 2.55
C ILE A 58 -13.64 3.92 3.97
N TYR A 59 -14.76 3.97 4.66
CA TYR A 59 -14.90 3.40 6.00
C TYR A 59 -15.58 2.03 5.95
N SER A 60 -15.01 1.06 6.65
CA SER A 60 -15.64 -0.22 6.96
C SER A 60 -16.06 -0.24 8.42
N ASP A 61 -17.29 -0.67 8.71
CA ASP A 61 -17.82 -0.76 10.07
C ASP A 61 -17.30 -1.97 10.86
N GLN A 62 -16.58 -2.86 10.18
CA GLN A 62 -15.96 -4.05 10.77
C GLN A 62 -14.57 -4.30 10.16
N ASN A 63 -13.70 -4.92 10.94
CA ASN A 63 -12.40 -5.34 10.44
C ASN A 63 -12.54 -6.55 9.51
N LEU A 64 -12.38 -6.30 8.21
CA LEU A 64 -12.50 -7.29 7.15
C LEU A 64 -11.23 -8.13 6.96
N GLY A 65 -10.14 -7.75 7.63
CA GLY A 65 -8.79 -8.23 7.34
C GLY A 65 -8.19 -7.57 6.09
N PHE A 66 -6.86 -7.63 5.98
CA PHE A 66 -6.07 -6.88 5.00
C PHE A 66 -6.50 -7.10 3.54
N GLY A 67 -6.67 -8.35 3.14
CA GLY A 67 -7.01 -8.68 1.74
C GLY A 67 -8.38 -8.16 1.30
N ARG A 68 -9.41 -8.31 2.16
CA ARG A 68 -10.76 -7.83 1.84
C ARG A 68 -10.85 -6.32 1.86
N ALA A 69 -10.13 -5.66 2.78
CA ALA A 69 -10.04 -4.21 2.81
C ALA A 69 -9.37 -3.66 1.55
N ASN A 70 -8.27 -4.27 1.08
CA ASN A 70 -7.69 -3.92 -0.22
C ASN A 70 -8.69 -4.08 -1.36
N ASN A 71 -9.49 -5.15 -1.36
CA ASN A 71 -10.51 -5.37 -2.39
C ASN A 71 -11.60 -4.29 -2.40
N LEU A 72 -11.90 -3.65 -1.27
CA LEU A 72 -12.77 -2.46 -1.26
C LEU A 72 -12.10 -1.30 -1.99
N GLY A 73 -10.82 -1.03 -1.73
CA GLY A 73 -10.06 0.00 -2.44
C GLY A 73 -9.99 -0.27 -3.95
N ILE A 74 -9.75 -1.51 -4.36
CA ILE A 74 -9.69 -1.92 -5.77
C ILE A 74 -10.99 -1.58 -6.51
N ARG A 75 -12.15 -1.82 -5.90
CA ARG A 75 -13.46 -1.53 -6.53
C ARG A 75 -13.67 -0.05 -6.84
N GLU A 76 -13.01 0.79 -6.11
CA GLU A 76 -13.12 2.26 -6.20
C GLU A 76 -11.99 2.90 -7.00
N ALA A 77 -10.98 2.08 -7.37
CA ALA A 77 -9.81 2.51 -8.12
C ALA A 77 -10.15 2.85 -9.57
N LYS A 78 -9.57 3.95 -10.07
CA LYS A 78 -9.71 4.42 -11.46
C LYS A 78 -8.38 4.38 -12.22
N GLY A 79 -7.28 4.12 -11.50
CA GLY A 79 -5.96 4.02 -12.08
C GLY A 79 -5.79 2.77 -12.94
N ARG A 80 -5.02 2.92 -14.01
CA ARG A 80 -4.61 1.79 -14.86
C ARG A 80 -3.76 0.78 -14.11
N TYR A 81 -2.97 1.26 -13.14
CA TYR A 81 -2.16 0.45 -12.25
C TYR A 81 -2.61 0.62 -10.81
N LEU A 82 -2.48 -0.45 -10.03
CA LEU A 82 -2.76 -0.45 -8.60
C LEU A 82 -1.44 -0.48 -7.83
N PHE A 83 -1.25 0.47 -6.93
CA PHE A 83 -0.09 0.57 -6.07
C PHE A 83 -0.53 0.32 -4.62
N PHE A 84 -0.27 -0.89 -4.11
CA PHE A 84 -0.59 -1.23 -2.72
C PHE A 84 0.52 -0.76 -1.80
N LEU A 85 0.16 0.04 -0.81
CA LEU A 85 1.11 0.61 0.15
C LEU A 85 0.61 0.37 1.58
N ASN A 86 1.50 -0.15 2.43
CA ASN A 86 1.18 -0.29 3.85
C ASN A 86 1.10 1.08 4.52
N SER A 87 0.19 1.22 5.49
CA SER A 87 -0.06 2.47 6.21
C SER A 87 1.12 2.98 7.03
N ASP A 88 2.12 2.14 7.31
CA ASP A 88 3.34 2.43 8.06
C ASP A 88 4.57 2.67 7.15
N THR A 89 4.36 2.90 5.86
CA THR A 89 5.42 3.10 4.87
C THR A 89 5.58 4.58 4.52
N ILE A 90 6.83 5.04 4.42
CA ILE A 90 7.19 6.38 3.95
C ILE A 90 7.87 6.28 2.59
N LEU A 91 7.39 7.02 1.61
CA LEU A 91 8.05 7.11 0.32
C LEU A 91 9.29 8.01 0.43
N LEU A 92 10.46 7.49 0.05
CA LEU A 92 11.73 8.22 0.09
C LEU A 92 12.06 8.92 -1.23
N ASN A 93 11.31 8.62 -2.28
CA ASN A 93 11.48 9.16 -3.63
C ASN A 93 10.17 9.05 -4.40
N ASN A 94 10.18 9.43 -5.69
CA ASN A 94 9.01 9.33 -6.57
C ASN A 94 8.71 7.88 -6.99
N ALA A 95 8.48 7.00 -6.00
CA ALA A 95 8.29 5.57 -6.23
C ALA A 95 7.07 5.28 -7.13
N VAL A 96 5.97 6.02 -6.96
CA VAL A 96 4.75 5.84 -7.77
C VAL A 96 5.06 6.01 -9.25
N LYS A 97 5.77 7.10 -9.60
CA LYS A 97 6.17 7.33 -10.99
C LYS A 97 7.19 6.32 -11.48
N LEU A 98 8.15 5.94 -10.66
CA LEU A 98 9.18 4.96 -11.05
C LEU A 98 8.55 3.60 -11.40
N PHE A 99 7.58 3.13 -10.63
CA PHE A 99 6.84 1.91 -10.95
C PHE A 99 6.01 2.05 -12.22
N PHE A 100 5.29 3.17 -12.36
CA PHE A 100 4.54 3.46 -13.57
C PHE A 100 5.44 3.42 -14.81
N ASP A 101 6.55 4.17 -14.79
CA ASP A 101 7.51 4.23 -15.90
C ASP A 101 8.12 2.85 -16.21
N PHE A 102 8.39 2.06 -15.18
CA PHE A 102 8.91 0.70 -15.36
C PHE A 102 7.92 -0.19 -16.10
N CYS A 103 6.65 -0.14 -15.74
CA CYS A 103 5.60 -0.91 -16.42
C CYS A 103 5.42 -0.44 -17.87
N GLU A 104 5.38 0.88 -18.10
CA GLU A 104 5.19 1.45 -19.43
C GLU A 104 6.37 1.17 -20.39
N LYS A 105 7.61 1.15 -19.86
CA LYS A 105 8.82 0.85 -20.66
C LYS A 105 9.01 -0.63 -20.97
N ASN A 106 8.22 -1.51 -20.39
CA ASN A 106 8.35 -2.96 -20.56
C ASN A 106 7.03 -3.61 -21.01
N PRO A 107 6.36 -3.13 -22.07
CA PRO A 107 5.03 -3.60 -22.46
C PRO A 107 5.02 -5.08 -22.89
N ASP A 108 6.13 -5.57 -23.43
CA ASP A 108 6.26 -6.96 -23.88
C ASP A 108 6.47 -7.96 -22.72
N ARG A 109 6.84 -7.45 -21.55
CA ARG A 109 6.92 -8.28 -20.34
C ARG A 109 5.52 -8.41 -19.76
N LYS A 110 5.01 -9.61 -19.67
CA LYS A 110 3.74 -9.92 -18.97
C LYS A 110 3.96 -9.75 -17.47
N ILE A 111 4.12 -8.49 -17.02
CA ILE A 111 4.35 -8.14 -15.63
C ILE A 111 3.03 -8.26 -14.87
N GLY A 112 2.93 -9.23 -13.97
CA GLY A 112 1.77 -9.38 -13.09
C GLY A 112 1.87 -8.53 -11.81
N ALA A 113 3.08 -8.39 -11.26
CA ALA A 113 3.36 -7.56 -10.09
C ALA A 113 4.82 -7.12 -10.05
N VAL A 114 5.08 -5.97 -9.43
CA VAL A 114 6.42 -5.41 -9.17
C VAL A 114 6.50 -5.01 -7.71
N GLY A 115 7.62 -5.29 -7.06
CA GLY A 115 7.88 -4.89 -5.68
C GLY A 115 9.07 -3.95 -5.55
N ALA A 116 9.05 -3.10 -4.51
CA ALA A 116 10.14 -2.24 -4.14
C ALA A 116 11.13 -2.92 -3.19
N VAL A 117 12.35 -2.38 -3.15
CA VAL A 117 13.25 -2.63 -2.02
C VAL A 117 12.81 -1.75 -0.86
N LEU A 118 12.44 -2.37 0.25
CA LEU A 118 12.14 -1.66 1.49
C LEU A 118 13.42 -1.43 2.29
N LYS A 119 13.47 -0.33 3.02
CA LYS A 119 14.55 0.03 3.93
C LYS A 119 13.99 0.19 5.35
N ASP A 120 14.78 -0.19 6.34
CA ASP A 120 14.48 0.10 7.74
C ASP A 120 14.85 1.53 8.11
N GLN A 121 14.64 1.89 9.37
CA GLN A 121 14.99 3.21 9.90
C GLN A 121 16.51 3.52 9.82
N ASN A 122 17.35 2.50 9.71
CA ASN A 122 18.81 2.63 9.56
C ASN A 122 19.25 2.60 8.09
N GLN A 123 18.32 2.76 7.13
CA GLN A 123 18.57 2.70 5.69
C GLN A 123 19.08 1.34 5.18
N LYS A 124 18.96 0.27 5.96
CA LYS A 124 19.31 -1.09 5.54
C LYS A 124 18.15 -1.71 4.76
N ASN A 125 18.49 -2.44 3.70
CA ASN A 125 17.50 -3.14 2.92
C ASN A 125 16.81 -4.24 3.74
N ILE A 126 15.47 -4.23 3.73
CA ILE A 126 14.67 -5.29 4.32
C ILE A 126 14.20 -6.20 3.19
N HIS A 127 14.27 -7.52 3.40
CA HIS A 127 13.71 -8.47 2.46
C HIS A 127 12.17 -8.42 2.51
N SER A 128 11.56 -7.88 1.46
CA SER A 128 10.10 -7.73 1.33
C SER A 128 9.46 -8.73 0.36
N TYR A 129 10.24 -9.69 -0.14
CA TYR A 129 9.77 -10.68 -1.11
C TYR A 129 10.09 -12.09 -0.63
N GLY A 130 9.18 -13.02 -0.93
CA GLY A 130 9.37 -14.45 -0.73
C GLY A 130 9.50 -15.17 -2.08
N ARG A 131 9.99 -16.41 -2.06
CA ARG A 131 9.92 -17.31 -3.21
C ARG A 131 8.45 -17.59 -3.54
N PHE A 132 8.17 -17.96 -4.80
CA PHE A 132 6.85 -18.47 -5.20
C PHE A 132 6.33 -19.45 -4.16
N ILE A 133 5.11 -19.20 -3.70
CA ILE A 133 4.46 -20.01 -2.67
C ILE A 133 4.10 -21.36 -3.28
N THR A 134 4.89 -22.39 -2.97
CA THR A 134 4.45 -23.77 -3.15
C THR A 134 3.67 -24.19 -1.89
N PRO A 135 2.79 -25.20 -1.95
CA PRO A 135 2.05 -25.65 -0.76
C PRO A 135 2.95 -25.96 0.46
N GLY A 136 4.15 -26.49 0.25
CA GLY A 136 5.13 -26.71 1.30
C GLY A 136 5.79 -25.43 1.85
N ALA A 137 5.93 -24.39 1.02
CA ALA A 137 6.49 -23.10 1.44
C ALA A 137 5.52 -22.30 2.32
N VAL A 138 4.20 -22.45 2.13
CA VAL A 138 3.17 -21.80 2.96
C VAL A 138 3.27 -22.31 4.40
N SER A 139 3.43 -23.61 4.59
CA SER A 139 3.58 -24.22 5.92
C SER A 139 4.84 -23.70 6.64
N TYR A 140 5.95 -23.55 5.90
CA TYR A 140 7.23 -23.09 6.48
C TYR A 140 7.23 -21.60 6.85
N THR A 141 6.62 -20.76 6.04
CA THR A 141 6.51 -19.31 6.34
C THR A 141 5.57 -19.03 7.50
N HIS A 142 4.52 -19.83 7.66
CA HIS A 142 3.59 -19.70 8.80
C HIS A 142 4.25 -20.05 10.14
N LEU A 143 5.10 -21.08 10.16
CA LEU A 143 5.87 -21.45 11.36
C LEU A 143 6.88 -20.36 11.78
N ARG A 144 7.58 -19.72 10.83
CA ARG A 144 8.51 -18.62 11.15
C ARG A 144 7.82 -17.35 11.67
N ALA A 145 6.62 -17.04 11.23
CA ALA A 145 5.88 -15.88 11.73
C ALA A 145 5.48 -16.00 13.21
N HIS A 146 5.45 -17.21 13.77
CA HIS A 146 5.19 -17.46 15.19
C HIS A 146 6.45 -17.46 16.06
N GLU A 147 7.64 -17.55 15.48
CA GLU A 147 8.92 -17.57 16.23
C GLU A 147 9.51 -16.16 16.49
N THR A 148 8.90 -15.10 15.95
CA THR A 148 9.37 -13.70 16.10
C THR A 148 8.54 -12.89 17.10
N LYS A 149 8.05 -13.53 18.17
CA LYS A 149 7.49 -12.84 19.33
C LYS A 149 8.43 -12.89 20.52
#